data_4bec9ac71fc18506f8930f705df33eb4
#
_entry.id   4bec9ac71fc18506f8930f705df33eb4
#
_cell.length_a   1.000
_cell.length_b   1.000
_cell.length_c   1.000
_cell.angle_alpha   90.00
_cell.angle_beta   90.00
_cell.angle_gamma   90.00
#
_symmetry.space_group_name_H-M   'P 1'
#
loop_
_entity.id
_entity.type
_entity.pdbx_description
1 polymer ?
#
loop_
_entity_poly.entity_id
_entity_poly.type
_entity_poly.pdbx_seq_one_letter_code
_entity_poly.pdbx_strand_id
1 'polypeptide(L)'
;MGFDVFLGHKFLNLETFRKSGEGVKTPVWFAADPSLRLDSGDAKLYVYTVGVSGKVKRIRNNPRVRISPSTAGGKPLGDWAEARAEIVTGAEAENGMRLLNKKYFPWKQMLDFFASFRRRERIVFVIRPV
;
A
#
# COMPACT_ATOMS: atom_id res chain seq x y z
N MET A 1 6.58 6.56 16.97
CA MET A 1 6.21 5.19 16.59
C MET A 1 6.28 5.06 15.09
N GLY A 2 6.91 4.03 14.63
CA GLY A 2 7.10 3.81 13.21
C GLY A 2 6.14 2.79 12.63
N PHE A 3 6.50 2.24 11.50
CA PHE A 3 5.71 1.24 10.78
C PHE A 3 6.02 -0.20 11.22
N ASP A 4 6.74 -0.38 12.33
CA ASP A 4 7.07 -1.70 12.88
C ASP A 4 5.82 -2.51 13.26
N VAL A 5 4.70 -1.83 13.55
CA VAL A 5 3.42 -2.50 13.83
C VAL A 5 2.88 -3.29 12.64
N PHE A 6 3.37 -3.01 11.42
CA PHE A 6 2.95 -3.73 10.21
C PHE A 6 3.75 -5.01 9.97
N LEU A 7 4.81 -5.23 10.75
CA LEU A 7 5.66 -6.39 10.58
C LEU A 7 4.86 -7.69 10.78
N GLY A 8 4.98 -8.61 9.82
CA GLY A 8 4.29 -9.89 9.88
C GLY A 8 2.85 -9.88 9.41
N HIS A 9 2.28 -8.73 9.10
CA HIS A 9 0.92 -8.64 8.58
C HIS A 9 0.89 -8.76 7.06
N LYS A 10 -0.19 -9.33 6.54
CA LYS A 10 -0.39 -9.51 5.09
C LYS A 10 -1.17 -8.38 4.46
N PHE A 11 -1.99 -7.69 5.25
CA PHE A 11 -2.87 -6.63 4.76
C PHE A 11 -2.74 -5.40 5.63
N LEU A 12 -2.97 -4.25 5.01
CA LEU A 12 -3.22 -3.02 5.76
C LEU A 12 -4.50 -2.38 5.25
N ASN A 13 -5.19 -1.68 6.14
CA ASN A 13 -6.23 -0.76 5.75
C ASN A 13 -5.59 0.52 5.25
N LEU A 14 -6.01 0.96 4.10
CA LEU A 14 -5.60 2.24 3.55
C LEU A 14 -6.82 3.15 3.52
N GLU A 15 -6.78 4.23 4.30
CA GLU A 15 -7.81 5.26 4.27
C GLU A 15 -7.31 6.45 3.46
N THR A 16 -8.00 6.75 2.38
CA THR A 16 -7.77 7.91 1.52
C THR A 16 -8.94 8.87 1.67
N PHE A 17 -8.74 10.14 1.34
CA PHE A 17 -9.73 11.16 1.68
C PHE A 17 -10.29 11.81 0.42
N ARG A 18 -11.62 11.94 0.39
CA ARG A 18 -12.35 12.70 -0.63
C ARG A 18 -12.11 14.18 -0.43
N LYS A 19 -12.42 14.99 -1.43
CA LYS A 19 -12.37 16.47 -1.33
C LYS A 19 -13.22 16.99 -0.19
N SER A 20 -14.30 16.31 0.15
CA SER A 20 -15.16 16.65 1.28
C SER A 20 -14.53 16.39 2.65
N GLY A 21 -13.39 15.66 2.69
CA GLY A 21 -12.78 15.21 3.93
C GLY A 21 -13.22 13.83 4.37
N GLU A 22 -14.21 13.24 3.70
CA GLU A 22 -14.68 11.90 4.02
C GLU A 22 -13.61 10.85 3.70
N GLY A 23 -13.32 9.96 4.67
CA GLY A 23 -12.38 8.88 4.49
C GLY A 23 -13.00 7.66 3.81
N VAL A 24 -12.24 7.04 2.92
CA VAL A 24 -12.61 5.79 2.26
C VAL A 24 -11.56 4.75 2.60
N LYS A 25 -12.00 3.69 3.28
CA LYS A 25 -11.11 2.63 3.80
C LYS A 25 -11.17 1.41 2.90
N THR A 26 -10.00 0.87 2.52
CA THR A 26 -9.91 -0.37 1.76
C THR A 26 -8.74 -1.21 2.27
N PRO A 27 -8.92 -2.53 2.43
CA PRO A 27 -7.78 -3.41 2.72
C PRO A 27 -6.96 -3.60 1.45
N VAL A 28 -5.65 -3.53 1.59
CA VAL A 28 -4.72 -3.67 0.46
C VAL A 28 -3.53 -4.53 0.86
N TRP A 29 -2.86 -5.11 -0.12
CA TRP A 29 -1.58 -5.76 0.08
C TRP A 29 -0.48 -4.71 0.12
N PHE A 30 0.56 -5.00 0.90
CA PHE A 30 1.68 -4.10 1.03
C PHE A 30 2.98 -4.89 1.20
N ALA A 31 4.09 -4.26 0.88
CA ALA A 31 5.41 -4.79 1.18
C ALA A 31 6.32 -3.66 1.65
N ALA A 32 7.09 -3.92 2.69
CA ALA A 32 8.06 -2.97 3.21
C ALA A 32 9.37 -3.07 2.44
N ASP A 33 10.08 -1.95 2.32
CA ASP A 33 11.44 -1.94 1.81
C ASP A 33 12.37 -2.50 2.91
N PRO A 34 12.98 -3.68 2.70
CA PRO A 34 13.79 -4.31 3.74
C PRO A 34 15.12 -3.61 4.02
N SER A 35 15.55 -2.71 3.15
CA SER A 35 16.77 -1.93 3.36
C SER A 35 16.57 -0.77 4.34
N LEU A 36 15.32 -0.48 4.72
CA LEU A 36 14.95 0.61 5.60
C LEU A 36 14.29 0.07 6.86
N ARG A 37 14.58 0.73 7.99
CA ARG A 37 13.98 0.32 9.26
C ARG A 37 12.53 0.79 9.31
N LEU A 38 11.64 -0.10 9.73
CA LEU A 38 10.20 0.22 9.82
C LEU A 38 9.89 1.22 10.94
N ASP A 39 10.73 1.27 11.98
CA ASP A 39 10.57 2.22 13.08
C ASP A 39 11.22 3.58 12.81
N SER A 40 11.76 3.78 11.62
CA SER A 40 12.42 5.01 11.19
C SER A 40 11.47 5.90 10.38
N GLY A 41 11.73 7.19 10.39
CA GLY A 41 11.05 8.15 9.50
C GLY A 41 11.32 7.89 8.01
N ASP A 42 12.32 7.08 7.69
CA ASP A 42 12.65 6.72 6.30
C ASP A 42 11.90 5.49 5.80
N ALA A 43 11.08 4.85 6.64
CA ALA A 43 10.36 3.63 6.27
C ALA A 43 9.51 3.84 5.01
N LYS A 44 9.44 2.81 4.18
CA LYS A 44 8.62 2.81 2.96
C LYS A 44 7.80 1.53 2.89
N LEU A 45 6.50 1.70 2.68
CA LEU A 45 5.59 0.60 2.36
C LEU A 45 5.10 0.80 0.93
N TYR A 46 5.11 -0.26 0.14
CA TYR A 46 4.63 -0.22 -1.23
C TYR A 46 3.28 -0.90 -1.34
N VAL A 47 2.38 -0.26 -2.06
CA VAL A 47 1.02 -0.74 -2.34
C VAL A 47 0.79 -0.56 -3.83
N TYR A 48 0.06 -1.46 -4.46
CA TYR A 48 -0.31 -1.26 -5.86
C TYR A 48 -1.83 -1.37 -6.03
N THR A 49 -2.31 -0.77 -7.11
CA THR A 49 -3.68 -0.92 -7.58
C THR A 49 -3.67 -1.09 -9.10
N VAL A 50 -4.75 -1.62 -9.64
CA VAL A 50 -4.88 -1.87 -11.07
C VAL A 50 -5.76 -0.78 -11.68
N GLY A 51 -5.23 -0.10 -12.70
CA GLY A 51 -5.94 0.95 -13.41
C GLY A 51 -6.17 2.21 -12.57
N VAL A 52 -6.90 3.16 -13.13
CA VAL A 52 -7.24 4.39 -12.44
C VAL A 52 -8.40 4.12 -11.50
N SER A 53 -8.09 3.92 -10.23
CA SER A 53 -9.09 3.68 -9.18
C SER A 53 -9.42 4.97 -8.45
N GLY A 54 -10.46 4.92 -7.62
CA GLY A 54 -10.80 6.03 -6.72
C GLY A 54 -9.63 6.37 -5.78
N LYS A 55 -8.87 5.36 -5.33
CA LYS A 55 -7.67 5.56 -4.50
C LYS A 55 -6.64 6.46 -5.20
N VAL A 56 -6.38 6.21 -6.47
CA VAL A 56 -5.43 7.00 -7.26
C VAL A 56 -5.85 8.46 -7.28
N LYS A 57 -7.13 8.71 -7.60
CA LYS A 57 -7.66 10.07 -7.67
C LYS A 57 -7.58 10.77 -6.32
N ARG A 58 -7.94 10.08 -5.25
CA ARG A 58 -7.91 10.66 -3.91
C ARG A 58 -6.50 11.00 -3.46
N ILE A 59 -5.53 10.11 -3.71
CA ILE A 59 -4.12 10.34 -3.36
C ILE A 59 -3.52 11.48 -4.17
N ARG A 60 -3.86 11.61 -5.44
CA ARG A 60 -3.42 12.74 -6.26
C ARG A 60 -3.91 14.08 -5.72
N ASN A 61 -5.15 14.11 -5.22
CA ASN A 61 -5.73 15.32 -4.64
C ASN A 61 -5.27 15.58 -3.22
N ASN A 62 -5.04 14.52 -2.45
CA ASN A 62 -4.64 14.62 -1.04
C ASN A 62 -3.69 13.47 -0.70
N PRO A 63 -2.40 13.73 -0.55
CA PRO A 63 -1.42 12.68 -0.25
C PRO A 63 -1.50 12.16 1.18
N ARG A 64 -2.24 12.82 2.05
CA ARG A 64 -2.45 12.36 3.41
C ARG A 64 -3.30 11.10 3.41
N VAL A 65 -2.84 10.09 4.14
CA VAL A 65 -3.56 8.84 4.32
C VAL A 65 -3.47 8.40 5.77
N ARG A 66 -4.30 7.43 6.14
CA ARG A 66 -4.18 6.73 7.42
C ARG A 66 -4.11 5.24 7.13
N ILE A 67 -3.30 4.54 7.91
CA ILE A 67 -3.10 3.11 7.72
C ILE A 67 -3.20 2.37 9.05
N SER A 68 -3.67 1.12 9.00
CA SER A 68 -3.66 0.23 10.17
C SER A 68 -3.41 -1.21 9.70
N PRO A 69 -2.80 -2.08 10.53
CA PRO A 69 -2.77 -3.49 10.21
C PRO A 69 -4.20 -4.02 10.07
N SER A 70 -4.41 -4.97 9.17
CA SER A 70 -5.76 -5.38 8.82
C SER A 70 -5.87 -6.86 8.53
N THR A 71 -7.09 -7.40 8.72
CA THR A 71 -7.48 -8.66 8.11
C THR A 71 -7.75 -8.46 6.62
N ALA A 72 -7.89 -9.55 5.87
CA ALA A 72 -8.26 -9.50 4.46
C ALA A 72 -9.59 -8.78 4.23
N GLY A 73 -10.50 -8.85 5.19
CA GLY A 73 -11.82 -8.21 5.11
C GLY A 73 -11.83 -6.74 5.56
N GLY A 74 -10.71 -6.21 6.00
CA GLY A 74 -10.62 -4.80 6.41
C GLY A 74 -10.80 -4.54 7.89
N LYS A 75 -10.86 -5.58 8.73
CA LYS A 75 -10.95 -5.38 10.18
C LYS A 75 -9.61 -4.89 10.72
N PRO A 76 -9.55 -3.73 11.40
CA PRO A 76 -8.31 -3.25 12.00
C PRO A 76 -7.77 -4.21 13.05
N LEU A 77 -6.47 -4.48 12.99
CA LEU A 77 -5.75 -5.32 13.95
C LEU A 77 -4.80 -4.50 14.83
N GLY A 78 -4.85 -3.20 14.73
CA GLY A 78 -4.02 -2.29 15.51
C GLY A 78 -4.45 -0.84 15.31
N ASP A 79 -3.70 0.06 15.89
CA ASP A 79 -4.01 1.49 15.83
C ASP A 79 -3.81 2.04 14.42
N TRP A 80 -4.55 3.10 14.12
CA TRP A 80 -4.39 3.87 12.90
C TRP A 80 -3.20 4.83 13.02
N ALA A 81 -2.40 4.88 11.98
CA ALA A 81 -1.26 5.79 11.89
C ALA A 81 -1.45 6.77 10.74
N GLU A 82 -1.06 8.02 10.97
CA GLU A 82 -0.99 9.02 9.91
C GLU A 82 0.20 8.71 9.01
N ALA A 83 0.02 8.89 7.71
CA ALA A 83 1.06 8.64 6.73
C ALA A 83 0.86 9.50 5.49
N ARG A 84 1.83 9.44 4.59
CA ARG A 84 1.78 10.12 3.30
C ARG A 84 1.95 9.09 2.20
N ALA A 85 1.08 9.15 1.21
CA ALA A 85 1.14 8.30 0.03
C ALA A 85 1.52 9.11 -1.20
N GLU A 86 2.33 8.51 -2.06
CA GLU A 86 2.82 9.15 -3.27
C GLU A 86 2.83 8.10 -4.38
N ILE A 87 2.38 8.50 -5.56
CA ILE A 87 2.44 7.63 -6.72
C ILE A 87 3.88 7.64 -7.23
N VAL A 88 4.44 6.46 -7.44
CA VAL A 88 5.80 6.30 -7.95
C VAL A 88 5.76 5.63 -9.31
N THR A 89 6.79 5.90 -10.12
CA THR A 89 6.94 5.36 -11.48
C THR A 89 8.37 4.89 -11.68
N GLY A 90 8.63 4.26 -12.82
CA GLY A 90 9.97 3.84 -13.23
C GLY A 90 10.59 2.82 -12.27
N ALA A 91 11.86 3.00 -11.95
CA ALA A 91 12.63 2.05 -11.16
C ALA A 91 12.06 1.84 -9.77
N GLU A 92 11.54 2.89 -9.13
CA GLU A 92 10.95 2.76 -7.80
C GLU A 92 9.66 1.92 -7.84
N ALA A 93 8.83 2.12 -8.85
CA ALA A 93 7.62 1.32 -9.02
C ALA A 93 7.95 -0.15 -9.29
N GLU A 94 8.95 -0.41 -10.12
CA GLU A 94 9.42 -1.76 -10.40
C GLU A 94 9.94 -2.44 -9.14
N ASN A 95 10.71 -1.73 -8.33
CA ASN A 95 11.21 -2.24 -7.06
C ASN A 95 10.07 -2.57 -6.09
N GLY A 96 9.08 -1.70 -6.01
CA GLY A 96 7.89 -1.92 -5.19
C GLY A 96 7.14 -3.17 -5.61
N MET A 97 6.93 -3.35 -6.92
CA MET A 97 6.28 -4.56 -7.45
C MET A 97 7.10 -5.81 -7.18
N ARG A 98 8.42 -5.73 -7.30
CA ARG A 98 9.32 -6.85 -6.98
C ARG A 98 9.19 -7.27 -5.52
N LEU A 99 9.14 -6.32 -4.61
CA LEU A 99 8.99 -6.58 -3.18
C LEU A 99 7.60 -7.18 -2.86
N LEU A 100 6.56 -6.68 -3.50
CA LEU A 100 5.21 -7.21 -3.36
C LEU A 100 5.14 -8.66 -3.86
N ASN A 101 5.69 -8.93 -5.03
CA ASN A 101 5.72 -10.27 -5.60
C ASN A 101 6.50 -11.25 -4.70
N LYS A 102 7.62 -10.81 -4.15
CA LYS A 102 8.45 -11.62 -3.25
C LYS A 102 7.70 -11.97 -1.96
N LYS A 103 7.02 -11.02 -1.37
CA LYS A 103 6.28 -11.22 -0.12
C LYS A 103 5.15 -12.23 -0.30
N TYR A 104 4.48 -12.22 -1.46
CA TYR A 104 3.34 -13.07 -1.73
C TYR A 104 3.68 -14.24 -2.65
N PHE A 105 4.98 -14.58 -2.77
CA PHE A 105 5.47 -15.63 -3.65
C PHE A 105 4.76 -16.98 -3.48
N PRO A 106 4.46 -17.48 -2.25
CA PRO A 106 3.73 -18.76 -2.13
C PRO A 106 2.33 -18.73 -2.71
N TRP A 107 1.82 -17.56 -3.06
CA TRP A 107 0.50 -17.35 -3.61
C TRP A 107 0.53 -17.25 -5.13
N LYS A 108 1.23 -18.19 -5.79
CA LYS A 108 1.33 -18.29 -7.25
C LYS A 108 -0.01 -18.17 -7.96
N GLN A 109 -1.06 -18.75 -7.37
CA GLN A 109 -2.42 -18.69 -7.92
C GLN A 109 -2.92 -17.25 -8.03
N MET A 110 -2.54 -16.40 -7.08
CA MET A 110 -2.91 -14.99 -7.13
C MET A 110 -2.06 -14.22 -8.14
N LEU A 111 -0.80 -14.60 -8.30
CA LEU A 111 0.05 -14.04 -9.35
C LEU A 111 -0.53 -14.38 -10.73
N ASP A 112 -1.03 -15.59 -10.92
CA ASP A 112 -1.69 -16.00 -12.17
C ASP A 112 -2.99 -15.23 -12.38
N PHE A 113 -3.75 -15.00 -11.32
CA PHE A 113 -4.93 -14.13 -11.37
C PHE A 113 -4.54 -12.73 -11.82
N PHE A 114 -3.47 -12.17 -11.25
CA PHE A 114 -2.97 -10.86 -11.64
C PHE A 114 -2.36 -10.86 -13.05
N ALA A 115 -1.83 -11.97 -13.51
CA ALA A 115 -1.35 -12.08 -14.89
C ALA A 115 -2.47 -11.84 -15.90
N SER A 116 -3.72 -12.19 -15.55
CA SER A 116 -4.87 -11.92 -16.41
C SER A 116 -5.18 -10.42 -16.52
N PHE A 117 -4.66 -9.60 -15.63
CA PHE A 117 -4.82 -8.15 -15.65
C PHE A 117 -3.62 -7.43 -16.26
N ARG A 118 -2.74 -8.13 -16.97
CA ARG A 118 -1.53 -7.53 -17.59
C ARG A 118 -1.83 -6.36 -18.51
N ARG A 119 -3.03 -6.30 -19.07
CA ARG A 119 -3.43 -5.24 -19.99
C ARG A 119 -3.82 -3.96 -19.29
N ARG A 120 -3.95 -3.98 -17.94
CA ARG A 120 -4.29 -2.81 -17.16
C ARG A 120 -3.03 -2.26 -16.53
N GLU A 121 -2.92 -0.95 -16.57
CA GLU A 121 -1.81 -0.26 -15.93
C GLU A 121 -1.82 -0.52 -14.44
N ARG A 122 -0.67 -0.90 -13.89
CA ARG A 122 -0.45 -1.04 -12.45
C ARG A 122 0.12 0.25 -11.93
N ILE A 123 -0.52 0.79 -10.91
CA ILE A 123 -0.09 2.02 -10.27
C ILE A 123 0.42 1.66 -8.87
N VAL A 124 1.65 2.08 -8.58
CA VAL A 124 2.32 1.78 -7.32
C VAL A 124 2.35 3.04 -6.48
N PHE A 125 2.01 2.89 -5.20
CA PHE A 125 2.14 3.95 -4.21
C PHE A 125 3.27 3.60 -3.26
N VAL A 126 4.04 4.60 -2.84
CA VAL A 126 4.88 4.49 -1.66
C VAL A 126 4.19 5.21 -0.51
N ILE A 127 4.14 4.56 0.66
CA ILE A 127 3.57 5.13 1.87
C ILE A 127 4.72 5.35 2.84
N ARG A 128 4.83 6.58 3.34
CA ARG A 128 5.89 6.99 4.26
C ARG A 128 5.29 7.53 5.55
N PRO A 129 6.02 7.41 6.68
CA PRO A 129 5.61 8.07 7.93
C PRO A 129 5.58 9.58 7.76
N VAL A 130 4.71 10.21 8.50
CA VAL A 130 4.64 11.67 8.57
C VAL A 130 5.68 12.19 9.54
#